data_a633a8d8bb7391e60b92377b93b369e6
#
_entry.id   a633a8d8bb7391e60b92377b93b369e6
#
_cell.length_a   1.000
_cell.length_b   1.000
_cell.length_c   1.000
_cell.angle_alpha   90.00
_cell.angle_beta   90.00
_cell.angle_gamma   90.00
#
_symmetry.space_group_name_H-M   'P 1'
#
loop_
_entity.id
_entity.type
_entity.pdbx_description
1 polymer ?
#
loop_
_entity_poly.entity_id
_entity_poly.type
_entity_poly.pdbx_seq_one_letter_code
_entity_poly.pdbx_strand_id
1 'polypeptide(L)'
;IYTLSLHDALPISSLTARVKDELSRIDGSCDECAYVELSAIMRICGTLSLQADGTYFMRMSTETGAVARVMIKLIHGLFGLDTPMTMQRSSLQRARTYLIDIPDQGKLAGVLARLGIIVPGRGQQSGIPTQLLSRRCCRQAFVRGAFMAGGFIADPTRDFHLEMALAGEELAQGIAGLLVPFGIDARINHRRGSSVLYVKSFDEIVLLLRLMEADLSVRTVESARRVKSLKNEVNRRVNAELANQARSIGAAA
;
A
#
# COMPACT_ATOMS: atom_id res chain seq x y z
N ILE A 1 -7.84 -31.22 34.13
CA ILE A 1 -8.73 -30.27 33.43
C ILE A 1 -7.89 -29.02 33.21
N TYR A 2 -7.27 -28.92 32.00
CA TYR A 2 -6.53 -27.72 31.61
C TYR A 2 -7.51 -26.75 30.95
N THR A 3 -7.82 -25.67 31.64
CA THR A 3 -8.51 -24.51 31.08
C THR A 3 -7.54 -23.82 30.11
N LEU A 4 -7.73 -24.03 28.83
CA LEU A 4 -7.09 -23.21 27.76
C LEU A 4 -7.54 -21.78 27.96
N SER A 5 -6.61 -20.94 28.40
CA SER A 5 -6.78 -19.49 28.49
C SER A 5 -7.00 -18.94 27.12
N LEU A 6 -8.13 -18.31 26.88
CA LEU A 6 -8.53 -17.60 25.64
C LEU A 6 -7.69 -16.35 25.37
N HIS A 7 -6.46 -16.24 25.91
CA HIS A 7 -5.60 -15.06 25.83
C HIS A 7 -4.43 -15.19 24.85
N ASP A 8 -4.30 -16.29 24.13
CA ASP A 8 -3.42 -16.38 22.95
C ASP A 8 -4.15 -15.88 21.69
N ALA A 9 -4.78 -14.70 21.78
CA ALA A 9 -5.21 -13.98 20.58
C ALA A 9 -3.95 -13.65 19.77
N LEU A 10 -3.82 -14.28 18.61
CA LEU A 10 -2.84 -13.91 17.58
C LEU A 10 -2.79 -12.37 17.49
N PRO A 11 -1.60 -11.75 17.44
CA PRO A 11 -1.50 -10.31 17.38
C PRO A 11 -2.37 -9.81 16.24
N ILE A 12 -3.37 -8.96 16.57
CA ILE A 12 -4.29 -8.41 15.58
C ILE A 12 -3.42 -7.66 14.57
N SER A 13 -3.26 -8.25 13.38
CA SER A 13 -2.49 -7.62 12.31
C SER A 13 -3.12 -6.28 11.97
N SER A 14 -2.29 -5.23 11.78
CA SER A 14 -2.79 -3.91 11.41
C SER A 14 -3.66 -3.99 10.15
N LEU A 15 -4.60 -3.06 9.97
CA LEU A 15 -5.40 -3.02 8.75
C LEU A 15 -4.50 -2.95 7.51
N THR A 16 -3.41 -2.18 7.55
CA THR A 16 -2.40 -2.15 6.49
C THR A 16 -1.88 -3.55 6.13
N ALA A 17 -1.52 -4.36 7.12
CA ALA A 17 -1.01 -5.71 6.86
C ALA A 17 -2.09 -6.62 6.24
N ARG A 18 -3.34 -6.49 6.68
CA ARG A 18 -4.47 -7.24 6.11
C ARG A 18 -4.77 -6.86 4.68
N VAL A 19 -4.79 -5.54 4.36
CA VAL A 19 -4.96 -5.05 2.99
C VAL A 19 -3.84 -5.60 2.10
N LYS A 20 -2.59 -5.48 2.51
CA LYS A 20 -1.45 -5.99 1.74
C LYS A 20 -1.49 -7.51 1.55
N ASP A 21 -1.94 -8.27 2.54
CA ASP A 21 -2.12 -9.72 2.42
C ASP A 21 -3.27 -10.07 1.45
N GLU A 22 -4.39 -9.33 1.49
CA GLU A 22 -5.50 -9.49 0.53
C GLU A 22 -5.02 -9.19 -0.90
N LEU A 23 -4.37 -8.04 -1.12
CA LEU A 23 -3.85 -7.63 -2.43
C LEU A 23 -2.83 -8.63 -2.99
N SER A 24 -2.04 -9.27 -2.14
CA SER A 24 -1.02 -10.25 -2.54
C SER A 24 -1.58 -11.52 -3.21
N ARG A 25 -2.88 -11.74 -3.13
CA ARG A 25 -3.61 -12.90 -3.68
C ARG A 25 -4.35 -12.59 -4.97
N ILE A 26 -4.32 -11.33 -5.40
CA ILE A 26 -5.02 -10.90 -6.61
C ILE A 26 -4.12 -11.15 -7.81
N ASP A 27 -4.63 -11.89 -8.77
CA ASP A 27 -4.01 -12.05 -10.08
C ASP A 27 -4.53 -10.98 -11.04
N GLY A 28 -3.66 -10.48 -11.91
CA GLY A 28 -4.04 -9.44 -12.87
C GLY A 28 -5.02 -9.95 -13.93
N SER A 29 -5.89 -9.05 -14.41
CA SER A 29 -6.92 -9.36 -15.41
C SER A 29 -6.37 -9.49 -16.85
N CYS A 30 -5.09 -9.16 -17.07
CA CYS A 30 -4.42 -9.33 -18.35
C CYS A 30 -2.92 -9.59 -18.14
N ASP A 31 -2.25 -10.12 -19.16
CA ASP A 31 -0.82 -10.48 -19.09
C ASP A 31 0.09 -9.30 -18.71
N GLU A 32 -0.26 -8.09 -19.12
CA GLU A 32 0.52 -6.90 -18.80
C GLU A 32 0.36 -6.43 -17.34
N CYS A 33 -0.71 -6.81 -16.65
CA CYS A 33 -0.96 -6.38 -15.27
C CYS A 33 0.17 -6.77 -14.32
N ALA A 34 0.75 -7.96 -14.50
CA ALA A 34 1.85 -8.46 -13.68
C ALA A 34 3.13 -7.62 -13.85
N TYR A 35 3.45 -7.22 -15.09
CA TYR A 35 4.58 -6.33 -15.39
C TYR A 35 4.38 -4.96 -14.76
N VAL A 36 3.17 -4.42 -14.87
CA VAL A 36 2.79 -3.11 -14.36
C VAL A 36 2.86 -3.07 -12.82
N GLU A 37 2.34 -4.11 -12.18
CA GLU A 37 2.36 -4.25 -10.73
C GLU A 37 3.80 -4.34 -10.20
N LEU A 38 4.64 -5.17 -10.83
CA LEU A 38 6.05 -5.27 -10.48
C LEU A 38 6.79 -3.95 -10.72
N SER A 39 6.51 -3.24 -11.83
CA SER A 39 7.08 -1.92 -12.09
C SER A 39 6.78 -0.92 -10.96
N ALA A 40 5.53 -0.88 -10.47
CA ALA A 40 5.14 -0.03 -9.35
C ALA A 40 5.89 -0.39 -8.06
N ILE A 41 5.95 -1.68 -7.76
CA ILE A 41 6.64 -2.17 -6.56
C ILE A 41 8.13 -1.81 -6.60
N MET A 42 8.82 -2.09 -7.71
CA MET A 42 10.25 -1.81 -7.87
C MET A 42 10.58 -0.31 -7.75
N ARG A 43 9.71 0.57 -8.26
CA ARG A 43 9.91 2.03 -8.17
C ARG A 43 9.84 2.57 -6.74
N ILE A 44 9.06 1.93 -5.88
CA ILE A 44 8.75 2.47 -4.55
C ILE A 44 9.65 1.86 -3.47
N CYS A 45 9.90 0.57 -3.53
CA CYS A 45 10.69 -0.12 -2.50
C CYS A 45 12.01 -0.70 -3.03
N GLY A 46 12.35 -0.40 -4.29
CA GLY A 46 13.61 -0.83 -4.91
C GLY A 46 14.70 0.25 -4.87
N THR A 47 15.91 -0.19 -4.65
CA THR A 47 17.13 0.61 -4.80
C THR A 47 17.96 0.02 -5.93
N LEU A 48 18.15 0.80 -6.99
CA LEU A 48 18.95 0.44 -8.16
C LEU A 48 20.37 0.95 -7.98
N SER A 49 21.35 0.09 -8.21
CA SER A 49 22.77 0.42 -8.19
C SER A 49 23.44 0.00 -9.51
N LEU A 50 24.29 0.86 -10.05
CA LEU A 50 25.19 0.54 -11.16
C LEU A 50 26.52 0.10 -10.56
N GLN A 51 26.97 -1.12 -10.90
CA GLN A 51 28.20 -1.68 -10.44
C GLN A 51 29.40 -1.15 -11.24
N ALA A 52 30.62 -1.32 -10.71
CA ALA A 52 31.84 -0.83 -11.36
C ALA A 52 32.12 -1.48 -12.73
N ASP A 53 31.59 -2.69 -12.95
CA ASP A 53 31.69 -3.42 -14.22
C ASP A 53 30.60 -3.04 -15.25
N GLY A 54 29.75 -2.05 -14.91
CA GLY A 54 28.65 -1.59 -15.75
C GLY A 54 27.37 -2.42 -15.63
N THR A 55 27.33 -3.43 -14.78
CA THR A 55 26.13 -4.23 -14.52
C THR A 55 25.19 -3.56 -13.53
N TYR A 56 23.92 -3.93 -13.56
CA TYR A 56 22.92 -3.44 -12.59
C TYR A 56 22.76 -4.42 -11.43
N PHE A 57 22.47 -3.85 -10.27
CA PHE A 57 22.02 -4.58 -9.09
C PHE A 57 20.78 -3.89 -8.52
N MET A 58 19.72 -4.64 -8.25
CA MET A 58 18.52 -4.12 -7.63
C MET A 58 18.31 -4.78 -6.27
N ARG A 59 18.10 -3.99 -5.23
CA ARG A 59 17.65 -4.45 -3.91
C ARG A 59 16.28 -3.93 -3.61
N MET A 60 15.37 -4.80 -3.22
CA MET A 60 14.02 -4.45 -2.79
C MET A 60 13.86 -4.76 -1.31
N SER A 61 13.13 -3.90 -0.57
CA SER A 61 12.89 -4.09 0.85
C SER A 61 11.41 -3.96 1.21
N THR A 62 10.92 -4.83 2.11
CA THR A 62 9.55 -4.75 2.64
C THR A 62 9.48 -5.34 4.05
N GLU A 63 8.59 -4.80 4.88
CA GLU A 63 8.31 -5.36 6.21
C GLU A 63 7.20 -6.42 6.16
N THR A 64 6.55 -6.61 5.03
CA THR A 64 5.39 -7.50 4.86
C THR A 64 5.78 -8.76 4.08
N GLY A 65 5.75 -9.92 4.74
CA GLY A 65 6.09 -11.20 4.11
C GLY A 65 5.19 -11.58 2.92
N ALA A 66 3.92 -11.14 2.92
CA ALA A 66 3.03 -11.33 1.78
C ALA A 66 3.54 -10.56 0.55
N VAL A 67 3.97 -9.31 0.71
CA VAL A 67 4.54 -8.49 -0.36
C VAL A 67 5.87 -9.08 -0.86
N ALA A 68 6.73 -9.56 0.05
CA ALA A 68 7.98 -10.25 -0.34
C ALA A 68 7.70 -11.46 -1.26
N ARG A 69 6.67 -12.26 -0.93
CA ARG A 69 6.26 -13.40 -1.79
C ARG A 69 5.77 -12.95 -3.17
N VAL A 70 4.99 -11.85 -3.25
CA VAL A 70 4.56 -11.28 -4.54
C VAL A 70 5.76 -10.85 -5.37
N MET A 71 6.72 -10.14 -4.78
CA MET A 71 7.94 -9.69 -5.46
C MET A 71 8.66 -10.88 -6.10
N ILE A 72 8.92 -11.94 -5.31
CA ILE A 72 9.61 -13.14 -5.79
C ILE A 72 8.78 -13.86 -6.87
N LYS A 73 7.46 -14.06 -6.64
CA LYS A 73 6.55 -14.69 -7.61
C LYS A 73 6.58 -13.97 -8.96
N LEU A 74 6.48 -12.63 -8.95
CA LEU A 74 6.46 -11.84 -10.18
C LEU A 74 7.82 -11.84 -10.90
N ILE A 75 8.92 -11.69 -10.17
CA ILE A 75 10.27 -11.68 -10.76
C ILE A 75 10.60 -13.04 -11.38
N HIS A 76 10.34 -14.13 -10.67
CA HIS A 76 10.54 -15.48 -11.18
C HIS A 76 9.60 -15.80 -12.35
N GLY A 77 8.29 -15.51 -12.18
CA GLY A 77 7.28 -15.89 -13.17
C GLY A 77 7.42 -15.12 -14.49
N LEU A 78 7.80 -13.84 -14.44
CA LEU A 78 7.91 -13.01 -15.64
C LEU A 78 9.28 -13.09 -16.33
N PHE A 79 10.35 -13.32 -15.58
CA PHE A 79 11.71 -13.15 -16.09
C PHE A 79 12.65 -14.32 -15.81
N GLY A 80 12.26 -15.25 -14.94
CA GLY A 80 13.11 -16.37 -14.53
C GLY A 80 14.42 -15.93 -13.88
N LEU A 81 14.38 -14.82 -13.11
CA LEU A 81 15.55 -14.32 -12.38
C LEU A 81 15.59 -14.90 -10.98
N ASP A 82 16.76 -15.29 -10.51
CA ASP A 82 16.98 -15.69 -9.13
C ASP A 82 16.99 -14.48 -8.21
N THR A 83 16.33 -14.64 -7.07
CA THR A 83 16.13 -13.57 -6.08
C THR A 83 16.50 -14.06 -4.69
N PRO A 84 17.80 -14.08 -4.31
CA PRO A 84 18.21 -14.31 -2.92
C PRO A 84 17.45 -13.41 -1.96
N MET A 85 16.90 -14.01 -0.90
CA MET A 85 16.16 -13.26 0.11
C MET A 85 16.84 -13.41 1.48
N THR A 86 17.06 -12.28 2.15
CA THR A 86 17.55 -12.22 3.52
C THR A 86 16.49 -11.58 4.42
N MET A 87 16.29 -12.15 5.60
CA MET A 87 15.42 -11.58 6.62
C MET A 87 16.23 -10.96 7.72
N GLN A 88 16.09 -9.66 7.94
CA GLN A 88 16.68 -8.93 9.05
C GLN A 88 15.65 -8.69 10.14
N ARG A 89 16.05 -8.77 11.40
CA ARG A 89 15.24 -8.39 12.56
C ARG A 89 15.87 -7.18 13.22
N SER A 90 15.09 -6.10 13.34
CA SER A 90 15.51 -4.98 14.16
C SER A 90 15.35 -5.34 15.64
N SER A 91 16.43 -5.25 16.40
CA SER A 91 16.40 -5.46 17.86
C SER A 91 15.58 -4.39 18.60
N LEU A 92 15.50 -3.17 18.05
CA LEU A 92 14.83 -2.01 18.65
C LEU A 92 13.33 -1.99 18.37
N GLN A 93 12.85 -2.43 17.20
CA GLN A 93 11.48 -2.27 16.78
C GLN A 93 10.68 -3.57 16.65
N ARG A 94 11.29 -4.75 16.93
CA ARG A 94 10.69 -6.08 16.68
C ARG A 94 10.16 -6.27 15.24
N ALA A 95 10.47 -5.33 14.34
CA ALA A 95 10.07 -5.39 12.94
C ALA A 95 10.96 -6.38 12.18
N ARG A 96 10.37 -7.10 11.24
CA ARG A 96 11.07 -7.96 10.30
C ARG A 96 11.13 -7.23 8.96
N THR A 97 12.32 -7.11 8.40
CA THR A 97 12.52 -6.56 7.05
C THR A 97 13.03 -7.68 6.15
N TYR A 98 12.33 -7.87 5.04
CA TYR A 98 12.73 -8.81 3.99
C TYR A 98 13.50 -8.01 2.94
N LEU A 99 14.73 -8.43 2.66
CA LEU A 99 15.59 -7.90 1.62
C LEU A 99 15.63 -8.92 0.49
N ILE A 100 15.26 -8.49 -0.71
CA ILE A 100 15.26 -9.33 -1.92
C ILE A 100 16.26 -8.71 -2.87
N ASP A 101 17.33 -9.45 -3.15
CA ASP A 101 18.40 -9.03 -4.02
C ASP A 101 18.18 -9.60 -5.42
N ILE A 102 18.41 -8.77 -6.42
CA ILE A 102 18.34 -9.14 -7.82
C ILE A 102 19.69 -8.77 -8.43
N PRO A 103 20.67 -9.71 -8.39
CA PRO A 103 21.94 -9.52 -9.05
C PRO A 103 21.79 -9.54 -10.58
N ASP A 104 22.74 -8.99 -11.29
CA ASP A 104 22.75 -9.14 -12.74
C ASP A 104 23.00 -10.60 -13.12
N GLN A 105 22.13 -11.12 -13.96
CA GLN A 105 22.18 -12.48 -14.51
C GLN A 105 22.24 -12.42 -16.04
N GLY A 106 22.85 -11.34 -16.57
CA GLY A 106 22.90 -11.05 -18.00
C GLY A 106 21.57 -10.59 -18.62
N LYS A 107 20.55 -10.39 -17.82
CA LYS A 107 19.19 -10.04 -18.27
C LYS A 107 18.61 -8.81 -17.57
N LEU A 108 19.17 -8.40 -16.42
CA LEU A 108 18.55 -7.40 -15.55
C LEU A 108 18.35 -6.05 -16.25
N ALA A 109 19.29 -5.59 -17.04
CA ALA A 109 19.15 -4.35 -17.80
C ALA A 109 17.92 -4.38 -18.73
N GLY A 110 17.70 -5.48 -19.44
CA GLY A 110 16.54 -5.68 -20.33
C GLY A 110 15.23 -5.73 -19.53
N VAL A 111 15.23 -6.37 -18.38
CA VAL A 111 14.08 -6.43 -17.45
C VAL A 111 13.72 -5.04 -16.95
N LEU A 112 14.70 -4.27 -16.47
CA LEU A 112 14.51 -2.90 -15.99
C LEU A 112 13.98 -1.97 -17.09
N ALA A 113 14.48 -2.12 -18.31
CA ALA A 113 14.00 -1.36 -19.46
C ALA A 113 12.54 -1.73 -19.80
N ARG A 114 12.19 -3.02 -19.83
CA ARG A 114 10.81 -3.48 -20.07
C ARG A 114 9.83 -2.99 -19.02
N LEU A 115 10.24 -2.92 -17.76
CA LEU A 115 9.45 -2.36 -16.66
C LEU A 115 9.45 -0.83 -16.63
N GLY A 116 10.14 -0.18 -17.57
CA GLY A 116 10.28 1.27 -17.64
C GLY A 116 11.08 1.89 -16.49
N ILE A 117 11.80 1.07 -15.70
CA ILE A 117 12.64 1.56 -14.59
C ILE A 117 13.83 2.34 -15.11
N ILE A 118 14.42 1.88 -16.22
CA ILE A 118 15.48 2.58 -16.93
C ILE A 118 15.07 2.83 -18.38
N VAL A 119 15.65 3.88 -18.95
CA VAL A 119 15.65 4.12 -20.41
C VAL A 119 17.07 3.90 -20.89
N PRO A 120 17.30 2.97 -21.83
CA PRO A 120 18.63 2.73 -22.40
C PRO A 120 19.29 4.03 -22.87
N GLY A 121 20.53 4.29 -22.41
CA GLY A 121 21.26 5.51 -22.71
C GLY A 121 20.83 6.77 -21.97
N ARG A 122 19.75 6.73 -21.17
CA ARG A 122 19.27 7.89 -20.37
C ARG A 122 19.27 7.64 -18.86
N GLY A 123 19.47 6.38 -18.43
CA GLY A 123 19.49 6.00 -17.00
C GLY A 123 18.12 5.74 -16.39
N GLN A 124 18.02 5.93 -15.09
CA GLN A 124 16.79 5.65 -14.33
C GLN A 124 15.68 6.66 -14.72
N GLN A 125 14.47 6.13 -14.93
CA GLN A 125 13.28 6.93 -15.21
C GLN A 125 12.49 7.18 -13.92
N SER A 126 12.31 8.44 -13.57
CA SER A 126 11.36 8.88 -12.54
C SER A 126 9.92 8.87 -13.09
N GLY A 127 8.94 8.98 -12.22
CA GLY A 127 7.53 9.02 -12.62
C GLY A 127 6.96 7.67 -13.05
N ILE A 128 5.77 7.71 -13.67
CA ILE A 128 5.03 6.50 -14.08
C ILE A 128 5.34 6.12 -15.53
N PRO A 129 5.45 4.83 -15.87
CA PRO A 129 5.68 4.37 -17.23
C PRO A 129 4.36 4.38 -18.02
N THR A 130 3.98 5.53 -18.58
CA THR A 130 2.67 5.74 -19.23
C THR A 130 2.37 4.74 -20.33
N GLN A 131 3.41 4.25 -21.04
CA GLN A 131 3.28 3.21 -22.07
C GLN A 131 2.74 1.87 -21.54
N LEU A 132 2.93 1.58 -20.25
CA LEU A 132 2.41 0.36 -19.61
C LEU A 132 0.98 0.52 -19.08
N LEU A 133 0.42 1.75 -19.08
CA LEU A 133 -0.83 2.09 -18.39
C LEU A 133 -2.01 2.35 -19.35
N SER A 134 -1.97 1.78 -20.55
CA SER A 134 -2.99 1.98 -21.59
C SER A 134 -4.37 1.42 -21.17
N ARG A 135 -4.40 0.28 -20.51
CA ARG A 135 -5.64 -0.40 -20.08
C ARG A 135 -6.03 0.00 -18.66
N ARG A 136 -7.34 0.00 -18.38
CA ARG A 136 -7.86 0.28 -17.04
C ARG A 136 -7.31 -0.70 -16.00
N CYS A 137 -7.30 -2.01 -16.30
CA CYS A 137 -6.76 -3.03 -15.41
C CYS A 137 -5.26 -2.84 -15.11
N CYS A 138 -4.47 -2.34 -16.06
CA CYS A 138 -3.07 -1.99 -15.84
C CYS A 138 -2.93 -0.82 -14.84
N ARG A 139 -3.79 0.19 -14.95
CA ARG A 139 -3.82 1.31 -13.97
C ARG A 139 -4.17 0.81 -12.58
N GLN A 140 -5.14 -0.08 -12.45
CA GLN A 140 -5.52 -0.74 -11.19
C GLN A 140 -4.34 -1.54 -10.62
N ALA A 141 -3.67 -2.35 -11.44
CA ALA A 141 -2.48 -3.12 -11.04
C ALA A 141 -1.32 -2.22 -10.58
N PHE A 142 -1.10 -1.08 -11.25
CA PHE A 142 -0.08 -0.11 -10.83
C PHE A 142 -0.38 0.46 -9.43
N VAL A 143 -1.62 0.91 -9.19
CA VAL A 143 -2.04 1.45 -7.90
C VAL A 143 -1.97 0.39 -6.81
N ARG A 144 -2.37 -0.85 -7.10
CA ARG A 144 -2.26 -2.00 -6.21
C ARG A 144 -0.80 -2.28 -5.82
N GLY A 145 0.10 -2.36 -6.79
CA GLY A 145 1.54 -2.52 -6.56
C GLY A 145 2.14 -1.36 -5.75
N ALA A 146 1.73 -0.12 -6.05
CA ALA A 146 2.16 1.06 -5.31
C ALA A 146 1.74 1.00 -3.83
N PHE A 147 0.50 0.61 -3.56
CA PHE A 147 0.03 0.45 -2.18
C PHE A 147 0.74 -0.71 -1.46
N MET A 148 0.94 -1.84 -2.11
CA MET A 148 1.71 -2.95 -1.51
C MET A 148 3.11 -2.52 -1.11
N ALA A 149 3.79 -1.73 -1.93
CA ALA A 149 5.15 -1.26 -1.68
C ALA A 149 5.22 -0.18 -0.59
N GLY A 150 4.48 0.93 -0.73
CA GLY A 150 4.59 2.13 0.11
C GLY A 150 3.32 2.51 0.86
N GLY A 151 2.24 1.73 0.75
CA GLY A 151 0.93 2.08 1.33
C GLY A 151 0.81 1.82 2.82
N PHE A 152 0.03 2.69 3.45
CA PHE A 152 -0.42 2.60 4.83
C PHE A 152 -1.89 3.01 4.90
N ILE A 153 -2.67 2.34 5.74
CA ILE A 153 -4.04 2.72 6.09
C ILE A 153 -4.21 2.67 7.61
N ALA A 154 -4.74 3.75 8.16
CA ALA A 154 -4.99 3.87 9.59
C ALA A 154 -6.10 2.91 10.06
N ASP A 155 -6.18 2.69 11.36
CA ASP A 155 -7.31 1.98 11.99
C ASP A 155 -8.60 2.80 11.78
N PRO A 156 -9.59 2.30 11.03
CA PRO A 156 -10.80 3.05 10.68
C PRO A 156 -11.70 3.34 11.90
N THR A 157 -11.46 2.67 13.03
CA THR A 157 -12.15 2.98 14.29
C THR A 157 -11.70 4.31 14.87
N ARG A 158 -10.47 4.73 14.55
CA ARG A 158 -9.86 5.99 15.00
C ARG A 158 -10.01 7.09 13.96
N ASP A 159 -9.45 6.88 12.77
CA ASP A 159 -9.43 7.88 11.71
C ASP A 159 -9.55 7.23 10.32
N PHE A 160 -10.04 7.99 9.35
CA PHE A 160 -10.02 7.63 7.94
C PHE A 160 -8.82 8.31 7.29
N HIS A 161 -7.75 7.56 7.14
CA HIS A 161 -6.51 8.04 6.55
C HIS A 161 -5.82 6.89 5.81
N LEU A 162 -5.56 7.10 4.52
CA LEU A 162 -4.76 6.23 3.69
C LEU A 162 -3.64 7.05 3.07
N GLU A 163 -2.41 6.54 3.09
CA GLU A 163 -1.27 7.21 2.48
C GLU A 163 -0.37 6.22 1.73
N MET A 164 0.41 6.74 0.79
CA MET A 164 1.47 6.03 0.08
C MET A 164 2.75 6.87 0.15
N ALA A 165 3.81 6.32 0.74
CA ALA A 165 5.13 6.91 0.73
C ALA A 165 5.82 6.59 -0.59
N LEU A 166 6.28 7.62 -1.31
CA LEU A 166 6.77 7.53 -2.67
C LEU A 166 8.15 8.17 -2.79
N ALA A 167 8.98 7.63 -3.69
CA ALA A 167 10.39 8.01 -3.85
C ALA A 167 10.61 9.36 -4.56
N GLY A 168 9.58 10.14 -4.84
CA GLY A 168 9.73 11.45 -5.49
C GLY A 168 8.40 12.08 -5.87
N GLU A 169 8.47 13.35 -6.19
CA GLU A 169 7.28 14.16 -6.52
C GLU A 169 6.64 13.73 -7.84
N GLU A 170 7.46 13.46 -8.85
CA GLU A 170 6.99 13.07 -10.18
C GLU A 170 6.16 11.78 -10.13
N LEU A 171 6.60 10.78 -9.34
CA LEU A 171 5.86 9.55 -9.14
C LEU A 171 4.54 9.82 -8.36
N ALA A 172 4.58 10.69 -7.36
CA ALA A 172 3.41 11.05 -6.59
C ALA A 172 2.35 11.77 -7.43
N GLN A 173 2.76 12.75 -8.24
CA GLN A 173 1.89 13.47 -9.18
C GLN A 173 1.32 12.50 -10.23
N GLY A 174 2.16 11.62 -10.77
CA GLY A 174 1.73 10.60 -11.71
C GLY A 174 0.65 9.68 -11.14
N ILE A 175 0.83 9.15 -9.91
CA ILE A 175 -0.18 8.31 -9.25
C ILE A 175 -1.44 9.12 -8.94
N ALA A 176 -1.32 10.36 -8.44
CA ALA A 176 -2.49 11.23 -8.20
C ALA A 176 -3.30 11.41 -9.50
N GLY A 177 -2.62 11.68 -10.63
CA GLY A 177 -3.26 11.78 -11.94
C GLY A 177 -3.96 10.50 -12.41
N LEU A 178 -3.42 9.31 -12.05
CA LEU A 178 -4.08 8.03 -12.33
C LEU A 178 -5.38 7.83 -11.54
N LEU A 179 -5.52 8.47 -10.38
CA LEU A 179 -6.68 8.33 -9.49
C LEU A 179 -7.85 9.23 -9.88
N VAL A 180 -7.59 10.38 -10.53
CA VAL A 180 -8.62 11.35 -10.95
C VAL A 180 -9.76 10.73 -11.77
N PRO A 181 -9.51 9.90 -12.80
CA PRO A 181 -10.59 9.29 -13.58
C PRO A 181 -11.49 8.32 -12.79
N PHE A 182 -11.06 7.94 -11.58
CA PHE A 182 -11.81 7.07 -10.67
C PHE A 182 -12.55 7.85 -9.57
N GLY A 183 -12.53 9.20 -9.64
CA GLY A 183 -13.21 10.07 -8.68
C GLY A 183 -12.47 10.21 -7.34
N ILE A 184 -11.16 9.99 -7.33
CA ILE A 184 -10.33 10.08 -6.13
C ILE A 184 -9.42 11.30 -6.25
N ASP A 185 -9.57 12.28 -5.35
CA ASP A 185 -8.75 13.49 -5.26
C ASP A 185 -7.66 13.32 -4.18
N ALA A 186 -6.60 12.61 -4.53
CA ALA A 186 -5.49 12.39 -3.63
C ALA A 186 -4.59 13.64 -3.51
N ARG A 187 -4.21 13.97 -2.28
CA ARG A 187 -3.32 15.10 -2.00
C ARG A 187 -1.89 14.63 -1.80
N ILE A 188 -0.94 15.52 -2.09
CA ILE A 188 0.48 15.24 -1.92
C ILE A 188 1.05 16.16 -0.85
N ASN A 189 1.84 15.59 0.06
CA ASN A 189 2.60 16.31 1.06
C ASN A 189 4.08 15.92 0.96
N HIS A 190 4.96 16.91 1.09
CA HIS A 190 6.41 16.69 1.04
C HIS A 190 6.97 16.62 2.46
N ARG A 191 7.67 15.54 2.78
CA ARG A 191 8.30 15.32 4.08
C ARG A 191 9.74 14.83 3.89
N ARG A 192 10.73 15.63 4.31
CA ARG A 192 12.15 15.24 4.41
C ARG A 192 12.69 14.49 3.18
N GLY A 193 12.41 15.00 1.98
CA GLY A 193 12.91 14.41 0.72
C GLY A 193 12.08 13.25 0.17
N SER A 194 10.95 12.91 0.77
CA SER A 194 9.96 11.96 0.25
C SER A 194 8.63 12.66 -0.01
N SER A 195 7.88 12.16 -0.97
CA SER A 195 6.52 12.61 -1.26
C SER A 195 5.52 11.60 -0.70
N VAL A 196 4.53 12.08 0.04
CA VAL A 196 3.46 11.25 0.59
C VAL A 196 2.16 11.64 -0.08
N LEU A 197 1.62 10.74 -0.88
CA LEU A 197 0.27 10.85 -1.42
C LEU A 197 -0.73 10.34 -0.39
N TYR A 198 -1.80 11.09 -0.10
CA TYR A 198 -2.77 10.70 0.92
C TYR A 198 -4.22 11.04 0.56
N VAL A 199 -5.13 10.27 1.16
CA VAL A 199 -6.59 10.42 1.08
C VAL A 199 -7.16 10.35 2.50
N LYS A 200 -8.09 11.27 2.85
CA LYS A 200 -8.74 11.34 4.18
C LYS A 200 -10.25 11.14 4.12
N SER A 201 -10.85 11.24 2.96
CA SER A 201 -12.28 11.00 2.77
C SER A 201 -12.57 9.51 2.88
N PHE A 202 -13.57 9.14 3.70
CA PHE A 202 -14.04 7.76 3.79
C PHE A 202 -14.45 7.22 2.41
N ASP A 203 -15.22 8.00 1.67
CA ASP A 203 -15.78 7.55 0.39
C ASP A 203 -14.67 7.34 -0.65
N GLU A 204 -13.66 8.21 -0.68
CA GLU A 204 -12.49 8.04 -1.56
C GLU A 204 -11.59 6.88 -1.13
N ILE A 205 -11.43 6.62 0.18
CA ILE A 205 -10.70 5.45 0.68
C ILE A 205 -11.40 4.16 0.22
N VAL A 206 -12.72 4.10 0.32
CA VAL A 206 -13.51 2.96 -0.19
C VAL A 206 -13.35 2.80 -1.70
N LEU A 207 -13.41 3.91 -2.47
CA LEU A 207 -13.16 3.88 -3.91
C LEU A 207 -11.75 3.37 -4.24
N LEU A 208 -10.74 3.82 -3.49
CA LEU A 208 -9.35 3.40 -3.69
C LEU A 208 -9.15 1.91 -3.37
N LEU A 209 -9.75 1.41 -2.28
CA LEU A 209 -9.71 -0.02 -1.93
C LEU A 209 -10.41 -0.86 -3.01
N ARG A 210 -11.57 -0.42 -3.51
CA ARG A 210 -12.28 -1.09 -4.63
C ARG A 210 -11.47 -1.05 -5.92
N LEU A 211 -10.82 0.08 -6.21
CA LEU A 211 -9.94 0.20 -7.37
C LEU A 211 -8.81 -0.84 -7.34
N MET A 212 -8.26 -1.10 -6.14
CA MET A 212 -7.24 -2.12 -5.91
C MET A 212 -7.79 -3.54 -5.79
N GLU A 213 -9.12 -3.74 -5.82
CA GLU A 213 -9.81 -5.02 -5.65
C GLU A 213 -9.70 -5.61 -4.22
N ALA A 214 -9.58 -4.74 -3.21
CA ALA A 214 -9.49 -5.11 -1.80
C ALA A 214 -10.89 -5.20 -1.13
N ASP A 215 -11.76 -6.08 -1.59
CA ASP A 215 -13.18 -6.15 -1.21
C ASP A 215 -13.40 -6.51 0.27
N LEU A 216 -12.56 -7.38 0.85
CA LEU A 216 -12.64 -7.72 2.28
C LEU A 216 -12.29 -6.52 3.16
N SER A 217 -11.30 -5.73 2.72
CA SER A 217 -10.89 -4.52 3.39
C SER A 217 -11.94 -3.41 3.27
N VAL A 218 -12.63 -3.30 2.12
CA VAL A 218 -13.79 -2.43 1.95
C VAL A 218 -14.86 -2.74 3.02
N ARG A 219 -15.27 -4.00 3.13
CA ARG A 219 -16.27 -4.42 4.15
C ARG A 219 -15.84 -4.07 5.57
N THR A 220 -14.54 -4.22 5.87
CA THR A 220 -13.98 -3.87 7.18
C THR A 220 -14.12 -2.37 7.48
N VAL A 221 -13.75 -1.51 6.51
CA VAL A 221 -13.79 -0.06 6.65
C VAL A 221 -15.25 0.44 6.74
N GLU A 222 -16.15 -0.10 5.92
CA GLU A 222 -17.59 0.21 5.95
C GLU A 222 -18.24 -0.21 7.29
N SER A 223 -17.88 -1.38 7.82
CA SER A 223 -18.35 -1.85 9.12
C SER A 223 -17.89 -0.93 10.26
N ALA A 224 -16.62 -0.51 10.26
CA ALA A 224 -16.07 0.42 11.24
C ALA A 224 -16.80 1.77 11.21
N ARG A 225 -17.13 2.31 10.02
CA ARG A 225 -17.93 3.54 9.88
C ARG A 225 -19.29 3.40 10.52
N ARG A 226 -19.99 2.27 10.26
CA ARG A 226 -21.33 2.02 10.86
C ARG A 226 -21.27 2.01 12.38
N VAL A 227 -20.30 1.30 12.95
CA VAL A 227 -20.11 1.26 14.40
C VAL A 227 -19.80 2.64 14.98
N LYS A 228 -18.95 3.42 14.31
CA LYS A 228 -18.59 4.79 14.72
C LYS A 228 -19.81 5.72 14.67
N SER A 229 -20.64 5.62 13.65
CA SER A 229 -21.88 6.39 13.51
C SER A 229 -22.86 6.09 14.64
N LEU A 230 -23.10 4.81 14.93
CA LEU A 230 -23.97 4.39 16.03
C LEU A 230 -23.47 4.89 17.38
N LYS A 231 -22.17 4.75 17.68
CA LYS A 231 -21.58 5.28 18.92
C LYS A 231 -21.78 6.79 19.05
N ASN A 232 -21.57 7.54 17.96
CA ASN A 232 -21.75 8.99 17.96
C ASN A 232 -23.22 9.40 18.14
N GLU A 233 -24.16 8.63 17.61
CA GLU A 233 -25.60 8.85 17.80
C GLU A 233 -26.00 8.61 19.26
N VAL A 234 -25.60 7.48 19.84
CA VAL A 234 -25.84 7.16 21.25
C VAL A 234 -25.25 8.23 22.16
N ASN A 235 -24.01 8.63 21.95
CA ASN A 235 -23.36 9.67 22.76
C ASN A 235 -24.10 11.01 22.67
N ARG A 236 -24.56 11.41 21.46
CA ARG A 236 -25.36 12.64 21.29
C ARG A 236 -26.66 12.56 22.05
N ARG A 237 -27.35 11.41 22.00
CA ARG A 237 -28.61 11.20 22.71
C ARG A 237 -28.42 11.26 24.22
N VAL A 238 -27.45 10.55 24.77
CA VAL A 238 -27.11 10.57 26.21
C VAL A 238 -26.76 11.98 26.67
N ASN A 239 -25.91 12.70 25.92
CA ASN A 239 -25.56 14.08 26.28
C ASN A 239 -26.77 15.02 26.25
N ALA A 240 -27.70 14.86 25.31
CA ALA A 240 -28.91 15.64 25.25
C ALA A 240 -29.84 15.33 26.43
N GLU A 241 -30.00 14.06 26.83
CA GLU A 241 -30.77 13.65 27.97
C GLU A 241 -30.20 14.22 29.27
N LEU A 242 -28.88 14.14 29.50
CA LEU A 242 -28.19 14.72 30.65
C LEU A 242 -28.35 16.26 30.70
N ALA A 243 -28.23 16.93 29.58
CA ALA A 243 -28.43 18.38 29.52
C ALA A 243 -29.88 18.78 29.83
N ASN A 244 -30.87 17.99 29.41
CA ASN A 244 -32.29 18.23 29.73
C ASN A 244 -32.56 18.00 31.20
N GLN A 245 -32.02 16.94 31.81
CA GLN A 245 -32.14 16.69 33.24
C GLN A 245 -31.53 17.83 34.08
N ALA A 246 -30.34 18.29 33.71
CA ALA A 246 -29.69 19.39 34.41
C ALA A 246 -30.54 20.70 34.36
N ARG A 247 -31.15 20.99 33.20
CA ARG A 247 -32.06 22.16 33.08
C ARG A 247 -33.31 22.00 33.91
N SER A 248 -33.91 20.80 33.96
CA SER A 248 -35.10 20.53 34.76
C SER A 248 -34.84 20.69 36.26
N ILE A 249 -33.68 20.22 36.75
CA ILE A 249 -33.27 20.41 38.15
C ILE A 249 -33.04 21.89 38.46
N GLY A 250 -32.33 22.60 37.58
CA GLY A 250 -32.09 24.05 37.78
C GLY A 250 -33.32 24.95 37.67
N ALA A 251 -34.42 24.48 37.06
CA ALA A 251 -35.68 25.17 36.98
C ALA A 251 -36.59 24.87 38.20
N ALA A 252 -36.29 23.84 38.97
CA ALA A 252 -37.05 23.43 40.15
C ALA A 252 -36.45 23.92 41.49
N ALA A 253 -35.29 24.54 41.44
CA ALA A 253 -34.58 25.20 42.55
C ALA A 253 -34.79 26.71 42.53
#